data_cb6e3d3cbc8a5b38e0260818417164a3
#
_entry.id   cb6e3d3cbc8a5b38e0260818417164a3
#
_cell.length_a   1.000
_cell.length_b   1.000
_cell.length_c   1.000
_cell.angle_alpha   90.00
_cell.angle_beta   90.00
_cell.angle_gamma   90.00
#
_symmetry.space_group_name_H-M   'P 1'
#
loop_
_entity.id
_entity.type
_entity.pdbx_description
1 polymer ?
#
loop_
_entity_poly.entity_id
_entity_poly.type
_entity_poly.pdbx_seq_one_letter_code
_entity_poly.pdbx_strand_id
1 'polypeptide(L)'
;MKFFLLLIVVLSCGQLFAQPLTVNIILVQRTAPESSDSIYYSPNRKLTWADFKGQPVAGSPAAAITNSGFGFGMGTYTKGGKTQINISINGSFNKSLSWVKPAYANEYVLNHEQHHFDLTWYCTVQFYKKLKAAVLTPNNYRDVITKIYTESYTLLRQLQDAYDSETNNGILKDKQALWNKKIDSLLASESAVL
;
A
#
# COMPACT_ATOMS: atom_id res chain seq x y z
N MET A 1 54.31 -6.47 -59.28
CA MET A 1 53.30 -5.60 -58.66
C MET A 1 52.37 -6.47 -57.86
N LYS A 2 52.46 -6.45 -56.50
CA LYS A 2 51.55 -7.17 -55.63
C LYS A 2 50.49 -6.19 -55.13
N PHE A 3 49.23 -6.39 -55.49
CA PHE A 3 48.10 -5.62 -54.97
C PHE A 3 47.71 -6.16 -53.59
N PHE A 4 47.84 -5.32 -52.56
CA PHE A 4 47.30 -5.60 -51.24
C PHE A 4 45.85 -5.14 -51.19
N LEU A 5 44.91 -6.10 -51.04
CA LEU A 5 43.50 -5.82 -50.85
C LEU A 5 43.27 -5.49 -49.39
N LEU A 6 42.98 -4.23 -49.06
CA LEU A 6 42.66 -3.77 -47.71
C LEU A 6 41.16 -4.09 -47.43
N LEU A 7 40.90 -5.10 -46.60
CA LEU A 7 39.55 -5.46 -46.16
C LEU A 7 39.12 -4.49 -45.05
N ILE A 8 38.24 -3.53 -45.37
CA ILE A 8 37.63 -2.64 -44.34
C ILE A 8 36.45 -3.37 -43.70
N VAL A 9 36.64 -3.86 -42.48
CA VAL A 9 35.55 -4.38 -41.65
C VAL A 9 34.81 -3.21 -41.04
N VAL A 10 33.63 -2.87 -41.53
CA VAL A 10 32.72 -1.90 -40.93
C VAL A 10 32.01 -2.58 -39.75
N LEU A 11 32.50 -2.35 -38.54
CA LEU A 11 31.78 -2.71 -37.31
C LEU A 11 30.54 -1.79 -37.20
N SER A 12 29.37 -2.29 -37.64
CA SER A 12 28.10 -1.64 -37.32
C SER A 12 27.83 -1.78 -35.84
N CYS A 13 28.14 -0.74 -35.08
CA CYS A 13 27.74 -0.62 -33.66
C CYS A 13 26.21 -0.45 -33.63
N GLY A 14 25.47 -1.56 -33.53
CA GLY A 14 24.03 -1.53 -33.33
C GLY A 14 23.73 -0.80 -32.04
N GLN A 15 23.18 0.40 -32.12
CA GLN A 15 22.66 1.09 -30.94
C GLN A 15 21.49 0.25 -30.40
N LEU A 16 21.69 -0.41 -29.27
CA LEU A 16 20.64 -1.03 -28.48
C LEU A 16 19.76 0.10 -27.93
N PHE A 17 18.77 0.52 -28.70
CA PHE A 17 17.71 1.40 -28.19
C PHE A 17 16.96 0.63 -27.08
N ALA A 18 17.08 1.11 -25.84
CA ALA A 18 16.26 0.61 -24.76
C ALA A 18 14.79 0.72 -25.18
N GLN A 19 14.04 -0.38 -25.09
CA GLN A 19 12.62 -0.37 -25.43
C GLN A 19 11.89 0.65 -24.53
N PRO A 20 11.08 1.56 -25.12
CA PRO A 20 10.38 2.55 -24.31
C PRO A 20 9.35 1.87 -23.39
N LEU A 21 9.46 2.18 -22.10
CA LEU A 21 8.54 1.74 -21.05
C LEU A 21 7.64 2.91 -20.65
N THR A 22 6.32 2.69 -20.71
CA THR A 22 5.32 3.60 -20.14
C THR A 22 4.75 3.00 -18.87
N VAL A 23 4.79 3.73 -17.75
CA VAL A 23 4.25 3.27 -16.48
C VAL A 23 3.11 4.19 -16.07
N ASN A 24 1.94 3.61 -15.86
CA ASN A 24 0.76 4.28 -15.32
C ASN A 24 0.48 3.73 -13.93
N ILE A 25 0.52 4.60 -12.92
CA ILE A 25 0.30 4.24 -11.52
C ILE A 25 -0.90 5.02 -11.01
N ILE A 26 -1.92 4.29 -10.55
CA ILE A 26 -3.14 4.87 -9.98
C ILE A 26 -3.31 4.42 -8.53
N LEU A 27 -3.74 5.35 -7.69
CA LEU A 27 -4.18 5.08 -6.33
C LEU A 27 -5.71 4.91 -6.36
N VAL A 28 -6.16 3.72 -5.97
CA VAL A 28 -7.59 3.36 -6.05
C VAL A 28 -8.29 3.83 -4.77
N GLN A 29 -9.17 4.79 -4.95
CA GLN A 29 -10.07 5.31 -3.91
C GLN A 29 -11.51 5.15 -4.40
N ARG A 30 -12.03 3.96 -4.34
CA ARG A 30 -13.41 3.72 -4.77
C ARG A 30 -14.22 3.08 -3.65
N THR A 31 -15.50 3.39 -3.63
CA THR A 31 -16.45 2.68 -2.79
C THR A 31 -16.58 1.25 -3.33
N ALA A 32 -16.23 0.26 -2.52
CA ALA A 32 -16.55 -1.12 -2.85
C ALA A 32 -18.06 -1.34 -2.74
N PRO A 33 -18.66 -2.28 -3.50
CA PRO A 33 -20.05 -2.68 -3.29
C PRO A 33 -20.26 -3.08 -1.82
N GLU A 34 -21.44 -2.80 -1.26
CA GLU A 34 -21.77 -3.18 0.13
C GLU A 34 -21.65 -4.69 0.39
N SER A 35 -21.89 -5.51 -0.64
CA SER A 35 -21.69 -6.95 -0.60
C SER A 35 -20.23 -7.39 -0.56
N SER A 36 -19.28 -6.47 -0.81
CA SER A 36 -17.85 -6.78 -0.75
C SER A 36 -17.41 -7.04 0.69
N ASP A 37 -16.55 -8.03 0.87
CA ASP A 37 -15.87 -8.29 2.14
C ASP A 37 -14.76 -7.27 2.44
N SER A 38 -14.39 -6.45 1.45
CA SER A 38 -13.35 -5.42 1.57
C SER A 38 -13.93 -4.01 1.53
N ILE A 39 -13.44 -3.15 2.41
CA ILE A 39 -13.66 -1.70 2.39
C ILE A 39 -12.37 -1.06 1.91
N TYR A 40 -12.40 -0.37 0.76
CA TYR A 40 -11.28 0.47 0.35
C TYR A 40 -11.26 1.76 1.17
N TYR A 41 -10.05 2.22 1.50
CA TYR A 41 -9.92 3.45 2.28
C TYR A 41 -10.50 4.67 1.54
N SER A 42 -11.25 5.45 2.27
CA SER A 42 -11.75 6.76 1.85
C SER A 42 -11.76 7.71 3.05
N PRO A 43 -11.27 8.95 2.95
CA PRO A 43 -11.29 9.91 4.05
C PRO A 43 -12.69 10.18 4.59
N ASN A 44 -13.70 10.08 3.71
CA ASN A 44 -15.09 10.38 4.02
C ASN A 44 -15.88 9.18 4.57
N ARG A 45 -15.24 8.01 4.67
CA ARG A 45 -15.90 6.80 5.15
C ARG A 45 -15.11 6.22 6.31
N LYS A 46 -15.55 6.49 7.53
CA LYS A 46 -15.01 5.89 8.74
C LYS A 46 -15.62 4.51 8.99
N LEU A 47 -14.86 3.64 9.67
CA LEU A 47 -15.35 2.34 10.10
C LEU A 47 -16.47 2.49 11.14
N THR A 48 -17.35 1.51 11.14
CA THR A 48 -18.38 1.31 12.16
C THR A 48 -18.31 -0.12 12.68
N TRP A 49 -18.87 -0.41 13.84
CA TRP A 49 -18.90 -1.78 14.35
C TRP A 49 -19.65 -2.76 13.42
N ALA A 50 -20.56 -2.27 12.59
CA ALA A 50 -21.23 -3.08 11.58
C ALA A 50 -20.28 -3.62 10.49
N ASP A 51 -19.07 -3.07 10.38
CA ASP A 51 -18.05 -3.53 9.43
C ASP A 51 -17.26 -4.73 9.96
N PHE A 52 -17.21 -4.93 11.28
CA PHE A 52 -16.47 -5.99 11.94
C PHE A 52 -17.33 -7.26 11.97
N LYS A 53 -17.23 -8.08 10.93
CA LYS A 53 -18.08 -9.27 10.71
C LYS A 53 -17.43 -10.58 11.13
N GLY A 54 -16.14 -10.55 11.48
CA GLY A 54 -15.40 -11.72 11.95
C GLY A 54 -15.89 -12.18 13.31
N GLN A 55 -15.64 -13.44 13.61
CA GLN A 55 -15.93 -14.00 14.93
C GLN A 55 -14.74 -13.74 15.86
N PRO A 56 -14.96 -13.23 17.08
CA PRO A 56 -13.90 -13.09 18.05
C PRO A 56 -13.20 -14.42 18.34
N VAL A 57 -11.88 -14.40 18.33
CA VAL A 57 -11.09 -15.60 18.63
C VAL A 57 -11.21 -15.94 20.11
N ALA A 58 -11.68 -17.16 20.42
CA ALA A 58 -11.82 -17.62 21.79
C ALA A 58 -10.44 -17.59 22.52
N GLY A 59 -10.42 -17.02 23.73
CA GLY A 59 -9.19 -16.89 24.53
C GLY A 59 -8.26 -15.74 24.10
N SER A 60 -8.52 -15.03 23.01
CA SER A 60 -7.74 -13.84 22.64
C SER A 60 -7.85 -12.77 23.73
N PRO A 61 -6.73 -12.12 24.16
CA PRO A 61 -6.79 -10.99 25.08
C PRO A 61 -7.31 -9.72 24.41
N ALA A 62 -7.30 -9.62 23.08
CA ALA A 62 -7.73 -8.43 22.34
C ALA A 62 -9.22 -8.15 22.53
N ALA A 63 -9.60 -6.89 22.62
CA ALA A 63 -10.96 -6.40 22.64
C ALA A 63 -11.60 -6.40 21.26
N ALA A 64 -10.81 -6.02 20.26
CA ALA A 64 -11.15 -6.01 18.85
C ALA A 64 -9.88 -6.29 18.02
N ILE A 65 -10.06 -6.54 16.74
CA ILE A 65 -8.97 -6.66 15.75
C ILE A 65 -9.39 -6.01 14.45
N THR A 66 -8.59 -5.10 13.97
CA THR A 66 -8.66 -4.57 12.60
C THR A 66 -7.72 -5.34 11.68
N ASN A 67 -8.27 -6.09 10.74
CA ASN A 67 -7.50 -6.69 9.65
C ASN A 67 -7.51 -5.75 8.45
N SER A 68 -6.41 -5.04 8.25
CA SER A 68 -6.22 -4.13 7.13
C SER A 68 -4.84 -4.28 6.51
N GLY A 69 -4.74 -3.92 5.26
CA GLY A 69 -3.49 -4.00 4.52
C GLY A 69 -3.57 -3.23 3.21
N PHE A 70 -2.45 -3.12 2.51
CA PHE A 70 -2.42 -2.57 1.18
C PHE A 70 -1.83 -3.56 0.18
N GLY A 71 -2.18 -3.37 -1.07
CA GLY A 71 -1.71 -4.20 -2.15
C GLY A 71 -1.72 -3.45 -3.48
N PHE A 72 -1.26 -4.14 -4.51
CA PHE A 72 -1.32 -3.62 -5.87
C PHE A 72 -1.68 -4.69 -6.88
N GLY A 73 -2.40 -4.29 -7.93
CA GLY A 73 -2.59 -5.06 -9.15
C GLY A 73 -1.65 -4.52 -10.23
N MET A 74 -1.12 -5.42 -11.08
CA MET A 74 -0.26 -5.02 -12.18
C MET A 74 -0.68 -5.72 -13.48
N GLY A 75 -0.95 -4.91 -14.51
CA GLY A 75 -1.15 -5.37 -15.88
C GLY A 75 -0.02 -4.90 -16.78
N THR A 76 0.50 -5.78 -17.64
CA THR A 76 1.54 -5.46 -18.63
C THR A 76 1.02 -5.72 -20.02
N TYR A 77 1.23 -4.77 -20.92
CA TYR A 77 0.84 -4.85 -22.31
C TYR A 77 2.01 -4.41 -23.22
N THR A 78 2.35 -5.22 -24.23
CA THR A 78 3.41 -4.90 -25.18
C THR A 78 2.86 -4.92 -26.60
N LYS A 79 3.06 -3.83 -27.34
CA LYS A 79 2.68 -3.69 -28.75
C LYS A 79 3.71 -2.85 -29.50
N GLY A 80 4.14 -3.33 -30.67
CA GLY A 80 5.08 -2.60 -31.54
C GLY A 80 6.40 -2.24 -30.85
N GLY A 81 6.94 -3.12 -30.00
CA GLY A 81 8.19 -2.88 -29.25
C GLY A 81 8.07 -1.89 -28.08
N LYS A 82 6.85 -1.40 -27.76
CA LYS A 82 6.58 -0.53 -26.62
C LYS A 82 5.90 -1.33 -25.51
N THR A 83 6.40 -1.25 -24.28
CA THR A 83 5.80 -1.89 -23.12
C THR A 83 5.11 -0.86 -22.25
N GLN A 84 3.86 -1.13 -21.90
CA GLN A 84 3.07 -0.36 -20.94
C GLN A 84 2.79 -1.21 -19.70
N ILE A 85 2.99 -0.62 -18.53
CA ILE A 85 2.64 -1.21 -17.23
C ILE A 85 1.59 -0.33 -16.58
N ASN A 86 0.47 -0.95 -16.20
CA ASN A 86 -0.58 -0.30 -15.40
C ASN A 86 -0.55 -0.90 -14.00
N ILE A 87 -0.38 -0.06 -13.00
CA ILE A 87 -0.31 -0.45 -11.58
C ILE A 87 -1.47 0.23 -10.86
N SER A 88 -2.31 -0.57 -10.19
CA SER A 88 -3.38 -0.08 -9.32
C SER A 88 -3.06 -0.41 -7.87
N ILE A 89 -3.00 0.59 -7.01
CA ILE A 89 -2.64 0.46 -5.59
C ILE A 89 -3.87 0.76 -4.76
N ASN A 90 -4.13 -0.03 -3.72
CA ASN A 90 -5.23 0.18 -2.78
C ASN A 90 -4.83 -0.17 -1.35
N GLY A 91 -5.43 0.53 -0.38
CA GLY A 91 -5.49 0.13 1.02
C GLY A 91 -6.89 -0.36 1.35
N SER A 92 -7.02 -1.46 2.05
CA SER A 92 -8.32 -2.07 2.35
C SER A 92 -8.39 -2.64 3.76
N PHE A 93 -9.60 -2.63 4.30
CA PHE A 93 -10.01 -3.30 5.52
C PHE A 93 -10.82 -4.55 5.15
N ASN A 94 -10.56 -5.68 5.81
CA ASN A 94 -11.25 -6.93 5.60
C ASN A 94 -12.31 -7.14 6.68
N LYS A 95 -13.59 -7.20 6.29
CA LYS A 95 -14.72 -7.32 7.22
C LYS A 95 -14.77 -8.66 7.95
N SER A 96 -14.55 -9.76 7.24
CA SER A 96 -14.69 -11.12 7.80
C SER A 96 -13.52 -11.50 8.71
N LEU A 97 -12.36 -10.85 8.55
CA LEU A 97 -11.18 -11.06 9.37
C LEU A 97 -11.07 -10.05 10.52
N SER A 98 -11.91 -9.01 10.51
CA SER A 98 -11.97 -8.00 11.58
C SER A 98 -13.13 -8.30 12.51
N TRP A 99 -12.90 -8.22 13.82
CA TRP A 99 -13.90 -8.58 14.81
C TRP A 99 -13.79 -7.72 16.08
N VAL A 100 -14.87 -7.68 16.85
CA VAL A 100 -14.96 -7.04 18.15
C VAL A 100 -15.71 -7.94 19.11
N LYS A 101 -15.27 -8.00 20.35
CA LYS A 101 -16.05 -8.62 21.43
C LYS A 101 -17.19 -7.68 21.84
N PRO A 102 -18.46 -8.11 21.88
CA PRO A 102 -19.60 -7.21 22.11
C PRO A 102 -19.46 -6.31 23.35
N ALA A 103 -18.87 -6.83 24.43
CA ALA A 103 -18.66 -6.07 25.66
C ALA A 103 -17.71 -4.87 25.51
N TYR A 104 -16.90 -4.81 24.46
CA TYR A 104 -15.92 -3.76 24.21
C TYR A 104 -16.29 -2.87 23.01
N ALA A 105 -17.47 -3.08 22.41
CA ALA A 105 -17.93 -2.31 21.24
C ALA A 105 -18.37 -0.90 21.66
N ASN A 106 -17.43 0.01 21.85
CA ASN A 106 -17.66 1.40 22.17
C ASN A 106 -16.83 2.32 21.25
N GLU A 107 -17.11 3.62 21.28
CA GLU A 107 -16.46 4.61 20.40
C GLU A 107 -14.95 4.73 20.61
N TYR A 108 -14.48 4.58 21.84
CA TYR A 108 -13.05 4.68 22.15
C TYR A 108 -12.26 3.54 21.51
N VAL A 109 -12.76 2.30 21.63
CA VAL A 109 -12.14 1.14 20.99
C VAL A 109 -12.27 1.25 19.47
N LEU A 110 -13.42 1.71 18.95
CA LEU A 110 -13.58 1.93 17.50
C LEU A 110 -12.57 2.96 16.95
N ASN A 111 -12.31 4.03 17.71
CA ASN A 111 -11.28 5.00 17.34
C ASN A 111 -9.88 4.37 17.26
N HIS A 112 -9.53 3.49 18.21
CA HIS A 112 -8.27 2.74 18.15
C HIS A 112 -8.19 1.88 16.87
N GLU A 113 -9.22 1.12 16.59
CA GLU A 113 -9.30 0.24 15.39
C GLU A 113 -9.29 1.05 14.08
N GLN A 114 -9.95 2.22 14.06
CA GLN A 114 -9.90 3.12 12.92
C GLN A 114 -8.46 3.57 12.61
N HIS A 115 -7.68 3.90 13.64
CA HIS A 115 -6.30 4.36 13.44
C HIS A 115 -5.37 3.26 12.92
N HIS A 116 -5.63 1.99 13.18
CA HIS A 116 -4.97 0.89 12.47
C HIS A 116 -5.23 0.96 10.97
N PHE A 117 -6.46 1.24 10.55
CA PHE A 117 -6.78 1.39 9.13
C PHE A 117 -6.20 2.70 8.54
N ASP A 118 -6.17 3.77 9.32
CA ASP A 118 -5.55 5.04 8.95
C ASP A 118 -4.03 4.88 8.72
N LEU A 119 -3.30 4.12 9.55
CA LEU A 119 -1.90 3.77 9.34
C LEU A 119 -1.69 2.93 8.08
N THR A 120 -2.60 2.01 7.79
CA THR A 120 -2.58 1.25 6.54
C THR A 120 -2.66 2.18 5.33
N TRP A 121 -3.54 3.17 5.38
CA TRP A 121 -3.68 4.15 4.31
C TRP A 121 -2.43 5.02 4.15
N TYR A 122 -1.90 5.53 5.26
CA TYR A 122 -0.65 6.27 5.23
C TYR A 122 0.46 5.50 4.50
N CYS A 123 0.67 4.24 4.85
CA CYS A 123 1.68 3.40 4.20
C CYS A 123 1.34 3.08 2.73
N THR A 124 0.06 2.98 2.39
CA THR A 124 -0.41 2.86 0.99
C THR A 124 0.05 4.06 0.16
N VAL A 125 -0.13 5.27 0.69
CA VAL A 125 0.30 6.51 0.03
C VAL A 125 1.83 6.60 -0.05
N GLN A 126 2.56 6.17 1.00
CA GLN A 126 4.03 6.10 0.95
C GLN A 126 4.52 5.14 -0.15
N PHE A 127 3.90 3.97 -0.29
CA PHE A 127 4.18 3.04 -1.38
C PHE A 127 3.94 3.67 -2.75
N TYR A 128 2.79 4.33 -2.94
CA TYR A 128 2.45 5.05 -4.16
C TYR A 128 3.49 6.13 -4.50
N LYS A 129 3.85 7.00 -3.55
CA LYS A 129 4.84 8.08 -3.74
C LYS A 129 6.20 7.54 -4.12
N LYS A 130 6.71 6.55 -3.40
CA LYS A 130 8.00 5.91 -3.69
C LYS A 130 8.02 5.30 -5.09
N LEU A 131 6.92 4.64 -5.46
CA LEU A 131 6.80 4.01 -6.78
C LEU A 131 6.71 5.04 -7.90
N LYS A 132 6.01 6.16 -7.70
CA LYS A 132 5.95 7.30 -8.65
C LYS A 132 7.31 7.97 -8.85
N ALA A 133 8.16 7.99 -7.83
CA ALA A 133 9.51 8.55 -7.89
C ALA A 133 10.56 7.57 -8.43
N ALA A 134 10.23 6.29 -8.54
CA ALA A 134 11.19 5.27 -8.95
C ALA A 134 11.48 5.31 -10.46
N VAL A 135 12.75 5.05 -10.82
CA VAL A 135 13.14 4.86 -12.22
C VAL A 135 12.91 3.39 -12.61
N LEU A 136 11.85 3.17 -13.37
CA LEU A 136 11.47 1.85 -13.85
C LEU A 136 11.91 1.65 -15.31
N THR A 137 12.51 0.51 -15.58
CA THR A 137 12.94 0.07 -16.92
C THR A 137 12.35 -1.30 -17.23
N PRO A 138 12.32 -1.74 -18.50
CA PRO A 138 11.89 -3.09 -18.85
C PRO A 138 12.64 -4.20 -18.10
N ASN A 139 13.87 -3.95 -17.68
CA ASN A 139 14.74 -4.95 -17.06
C ASN A 139 14.67 -4.95 -15.52
N ASN A 140 14.19 -3.85 -14.87
CA ASN A 140 14.25 -3.73 -13.41
C ASN A 140 12.89 -3.54 -12.73
N TYR A 141 11.82 -3.28 -13.46
CA TYR A 141 10.55 -2.84 -12.86
C TYR A 141 10.00 -3.81 -11.81
N ARG A 142 10.12 -5.12 -12.05
CA ARG A 142 9.62 -6.13 -11.09
C ARG A 142 10.36 -6.08 -9.77
N ASP A 143 11.68 -6.06 -9.83
CA ASP A 143 12.54 -6.04 -8.63
C ASP A 143 12.38 -4.74 -7.86
N VAL A 144 12.32 -3.60 -8.56
CA VAL A 144 12.13 -2.28 -7.94
C VAL A 144 10.76 -2.19 -7.27
N ILE A 145 9.68 -2.64 -7.94
CA ILE A 145 8.33 -2.65 -7.35
C ILE A 145 8.28 -3.54 -6.11
N THR A 146 8.83 -4.76 -6.20
CA THR A 146 8.86 -5.71 -5.09
C THR A 146 9.65 -5.16 -3.90
N LYS A 147 10.79 -4.55 -4.15
CA LYS A 147 11.61 -3.91 -3.10
C LYS A 147 10.82 -2.81 -2.38
N ILE A 148 10.25 -1.86 -3.15
CA ILE A 148 9.49 -0.73 -2.58
C ILE A 148 8.26 -1.24 -1.82
N TYR A 149 7.57 -2.26 -2.34
CA TYR A 149 6.45 -2.90 -1.64
C TYR A 149 6.86 -3.49 -0.29
N THR A 150 7.93 -4.29 -0.28
CA THR A 150 8.45 -4.93 0.94
C THR A 150 8.87 -3.90 1.99
N GLU A 151 9.57 -2.83 1.58
CA GLU A 151 9.96 -1.74 2.48
C GLU A 151 8.74 -1.03 3.06
N SER A 152 7.73 -0.76 2.24
CA SER A 152 6.51 -0.06 2.67
C SER A 152 5.64 -0.94 3.58
N TYR A 153 5.62 -2.25 3.33
CA TYR A 153 4.94 -3.22 4.19
C TYR A 153 5.65 -3.38 5.55
N THR A 154 6.97 -3.37 5.54
CA THR A 154 7.78 -3.37 6.76
C THR A 154 7.49 -2.13 7.61
N LEU A 155 7.41 -0.94 6.97
CA LEU A 155 7.03 0.29 7.65
C LEU A 155 5.63 0.19 8.28
N LEU A 156 4.64 -0.38 7.56
CA LEU A 156 3.30 -0.58 8.10
C LEU A 156 3.35 -1.43 9.36
N ARG A 157 4.03 -2.58 9.32
CA ARG A 157 4.16 -3.44 10.50
C ARG A 157 4.80 -2.73 11.67
N GLN A 158 5.89 -2.01 11.44
CA GLN A 158 6.59 -1.25 12.48
C GLN A 158 5.68 -0.20 13.14
N LEU A 159 4.88 0.51 12.35
CA LEU A 159 3.95 1.52 12.86
C LEU A 159 2.80 0.89 13.65
N GLN A 160 2.24 -0.22 13.17
CA GLN A 160 1.18 -0.97 13.86
C GLN A 160 1.69 -1.51 15.20
N ASP A 161 2.85 -2.17 15.19
CA ASP A 161 3.47 -2.74 16.39
C ASP A 161 3.82 -1.64 17.41
N ALA A 162 4.33 -0.49 16.97
CA ALA A 162 4.63 0.65 17.83
C ALA A 162 3.35 1.27 18.40
N TYR A 163 2.30 1.42 17.59
CA TYR A 163 1.01 1.93 18.01
C TYR A 163 0.41 1.07 19.11
N ASP A 164 0.34 -0.23 18.92
CA ASP A 164 -0.20 -1.15 19.92
C ASP A 164 0.67 -1.20 21.18
N SER A 165 1.98 -1.34 21.03
CA SER A 165 2.88 -1.46 22.19
C SER A 165 2.92 -0.19 23.04
N GLU A 166 3.01 0.99 22.42
CA GLU A 166 3.09 2.27 23.14
C GLU A 166 1.77 2.66 23.79
N THR A 167 0.63 2.28 23.20
CA THR A 167 -0.70 2.52 23.77
C THR A 167 -1.17 1.40 24.70
N ASN A 168 -0.39 0.32 24.78
CA ASN A 168 -0.82 -0.94 25.41
C ASN A 168 -2.19 -1.39 24.87
N ASN A 169 -2.28 -1.51 23.51
CA ASN A 169 -3.51 -1.82 22.79
C ASN A 169 -4.69 -0.90 23.17
N GLY A 170 -4.41 0.39 23.22
CA GLY A 170 -5.41 1.42 23.56
C GLY A 170 -5.73 1.59 25.04
N ILE A 171 -5.14 0.81 25.95
CA ILE A 171 -5.41 0.91 27.40
C ILE A 171 -4.86 2.22 27.98
N LEU A 172 -3.69 2.67 27.53
CA LEU A 172 -3.04 3.90 28.01
C LEU A 172 -3.61 5.13 27.30
N LYS A 173 -4.65 5.72 27.87
CA LYS A 173 -5.42 6.81 27.22
C LYS A 173 -4.59 8.01 26.83
N ASP A 174 -3.61 8.43 27.64
CA ASP A 174 -2.73 9.55 27.33
C ASP A 174 -1.86 9.25 26.13
N LYS A 175 -1.32 8.04 26.04
CA LYS A 175 -0.54 7.58 24.88
C LYS A 175 -1.40 7.46 23.63
N GLN A 176 -2.63 6.93 23.79
CA GLN A 176 -3.61 6.88 22.70
C GLN A 176 -3.89 8.28 22.15
N ALA A 177 -4.12 9.28 23.00
CA ALA A 177 -4.36 10.65 22.56
C ALA A 177 -3.17 11.26 21.79
N LEU A 178 -1.93 10.93 22.18
CA LEU A 178 -0.72 11.35 21.45
C LEU A 178 -0.62 10.67 20.08
N TRP A 179 -0.90 9.37 20.03
CA TRP A 179 -0.90 8.63 18.78
C TRP A 179 -2.00 9.08 17.82
N ASN A 180 -3.21 9.38 18.31
CA ASN A 180 -4.28 9.94 17.49
C ASN A 180 -3.80 11.20 16.78
N LYS A 181 -3.26 12.18 17.52
CA LYS A 181 -2.69 13.41 16.93
C LYS A 181 -1.59 13.15 15.92
N LYS A 182 -0.70 12.18 16.21
CA LYS A 182 0.39 11.79 15.29
C LYS A 182 -0.16 11.23 13.99
N ILE A 183 -1.11 10.30 14.06
CA ILE A 183 -1.72 9.66 12.89
C ILE A 183 -2.51 10.69 12.07
N ASP A 184 -3.32 11.52 12.72
CA ASP A 184 -4.06 12.61 12.06
C ASP A 184 -3.11 13.56 11.32
N SER A 185 -1.97 13.91 11.93
CA SER A 185 -0.94 14.74 11.29
C SER A 185 -0.28 14.05 10.09
N LEU A 186 0.00 12.75 10.20
CA LEU A 186 0.52 11.97 9.07
C LEU A 186 -0.48 11.97 7.90
N LEU A 187 -1.76 11.73 8.16
CA LEU A 187 -2.80 11.76 7.13
C LEU A 187 -2.97 13.15 6.51
N ALA A 188 -2.96 14.20 7.33
CA ALA A 188 -3.06 15.58 6.84
C ALA A 188 -1.92 15.96 5.91
N SER A 189 -0.68 15.47 6.17
CA SER A 189 0.47 15.69 5.29
C SER A 189 0.33 15.02 3.92
N GLU A 190 -0.54 14.02 3.81
CA GLU A 190 -0.80 13.27 2.59
C GLU A 190 -1.97 13.82 1.77
N SER A 191 -2.79 14.72 2.33
CA SER A 191 -3.99 15.24 1.69
C SER A 191 -3.72 15.99 0.37
N ALA A 192 -2.52 16.53 0.18
CA ALA A 192 -2.12 17.22 -1.06
C ALA A 192 -1.80 16.24 -2.22
N VAL A 193 -1.76 14.93 -1.98
CA VAL A 193 -1.47 13.91 -2.98
C VAL A 193 -2.73 13.27 -3.55
N LEU A 194 -3.86 13.55 -2.92
CA LEU A 194 -5.19 13.00 -3.19
C LEU A 194 -6.06 13.99 -3.95
#